data_0190a62b010e8a37ad8b7b14c6a38878
#
_entry.id   0190a62b010e8a37ad8b7b14c6a38878
#
_cell.length_a   1.000
_cell.length_b   1.000
_cell.length_c   1.000
_cell.angle_alpha   90.00
_cell.angle_beta   90.00
_cell.angle_gamma   90.00
#
_symmetry.space_group_name_H-M   'P 1'
#
loop_
_entity.id
_entity.type
_entity.pdbx_description
1 polymer ?
#
loop_
_entity_poly.entity_id
_entity_poly.type
_entity_poly.pdbx_seq_one_letter_code
_entity_poly.pdbx_strand_id
1 'polypeptide(L)'
;EISVTTLDIGGTNLTTTAAEINLIDGGTSRGTTAVADGDGILINDAGTMRMTSVETVSTYMSAESVGGGNIVTTGALDSGSITSGFGAIDNGTSNIRSATITAETAFVPDASGGADLGTTALEFNDAFFNDGAVINFGDDQDTTLTHTDGTGLTLNSTNKLCFNDASQFIQGSSATVLSIGATDEIDLTA
;
A
#
# COMPACT_ATOMS: atom_id res chain seq x y z
N GLU A 1 30.58 54.68 -22.37
CA GLU A 1 29.42 53.96 -22.89
C GLU A 1 29.58 53.78 -24.40
N ILE A 2 29.36 52.56 -24.91
CA ILE A 2 29.36 52.28 -26.34
C ILE A 2 27.91 51.99 -26.73
N SER A 3 27.31 52.88 -27.55
CA SER A 3 25.97 52.67 -28.10
C SER A 3 26.11 52.17 -29.53
N VAL A 4 25.62 50.96 -29.79
CA VAL A 4 25.60 50.34 -31.11
C VAL A 4 24.18 50.00 -31.51
N THR A 5 23.84 50.19 -32.78
CA THR A 5 22.54 49.79 -33.34
C THR A 5 22.51 48.31 -33.70
N THR A 6 23.67 47.68 -33.91
CA THR A 6 23.84 46.29 -34.25
C THR A 6 25.15 45.78 -33.66
N LEU A 7 25.14 44.68 -32.94
CA LEU A 7 26.34 43.99 -32.50
C LEU A 7 26.56 42.77 -33.41
N ASP A 8 27.67 42.78 -34.14
CA ASP A 8 28.12 41.67 -34.96
C ASP A 8 29.25 40.91 -34.25
N ILE A 9 29.18 39.62 -34.19
CA ILE A 9 30.23 38.77 -33.64
C ILE A 9 30.61 37.72 -34.69
N GLY A 10 31.79 37.85 -35.28
CA GLY A 10 32.31 36.91 -36.26
C GLY A 10 31.47 36.81 -37.55
N GLY A 11 30.88 37.90 -38.00
CA GLY A 11 30.05 37.98 -39.19
C GLY A 11 28.57 37.62 -38.95
N THR A 12 28.16 37.43 -37.68
CA THR A 12 26.77 37.13 -37.32
C THR A 12 26.21 38.23 -36.44
N ASN A 13 25.12 38.86 -36.87
CA ASN A 13 24.41 39.87 -36.08
C ASN A 13 23.71 39.22 -34.88
N LEU A 14 23.94 39.76 -33.69
CA LEU A 14 23.17 39.40 -32.50
C LEU A 14 21.79 40.06 -32.60
N THR A 15 20.73 39.25 -32.69
CA THR A 15 19.34 39.70 -32.80
C THR A 15 18.59 39.73 -31.48
N THR A 16 19.18 39.17 -30.41
CA THR A 16 18.61 39.21 -29.05
C THR A 16 18.61 40.63 -28.49
N THR A 17 17.54 41.00 -27.82
CA THR A 17 17.42 42.26 -27.10
C THR A 17 18.28 42.26 -25.83
N ALA A 18 18.65 43.41 -25.31
CA ALA A 18 19.34 43.54 -24.04
C ALA A 18 18.52 42.93 -22.88
N ALA A 19 17.18 43.03 -22.93
CA ALA A 19 16.28 42.45 -21.93
C ALA A 19 16.35 40.91 -21.94
N GLU A 20 16.41 40.29 -23.12
CA GLU A 20 16.52 38.82 -23.24
C GLU A 20 17.90 38.31 -22.79
N ILE A 21 18.97 39.04 -23.06
CA ILE A 21 20.32 38.72 -22.58
C ILE A 21 20.37 38.82 -21.04
N ASN A 22 19.76 39.85 -20.46
CA ASN A 22 19.73 40.07 -19.02
C ASN A 22 18.93 38.99 -18.24
N LEU A 23 18.07 38.21 -18.90
CA LEU A 23 17.44 37.05 -18.29
C LEU A 23 18.45 35.95 -17.96
N ILE A 24 19.56 35.84 -18.70
CA ILE A 24 20.59 34.82 -18.52
C ILE A 24 21.46 35.11 -17.28
N ASP A 25 21.65 36.39 -16.93
CA ASP A 25 22.48 36.79 -15.77
C ASP A 25 21.79 36.56 -14.40
N GLY A 26 20.49 36.27 -14.40
CA GLY A 26 19.72 36.00 -13.20
C GLY A 26 19.35 37.22 -12.37
N GLY A 27 19.76 38.42 -12.76
CA GLY A 27 19.45 39.72 -12.09
C GLY A 27 18.03 40.22 -12.38
N THR A 28 17.38 39.73 -13.42
CA THR A 28 16.03 40.12 -13.79
C THR A 28 14.98 39.29 -13.03
N SER A 29 13.90 39.94 -12.58
CA SER A 29 12.78 39.27 -11.96
C SER A 29 12.20 38.18 -12.88
N ARG A 30 11.97 36.99 -12.33
CA ARG A 30 11.35 35.89 -13.06
C ARG A 30 9.90 36.22 -13.40
N GLY A 31 9.45 35.84 -14.59
CA GLY A 31 8.06 35.95 -14.99
C GLY A 31 7.18 34.94 -14.26
N THR A 32 5.87 35.17 -14.29
CA THR A 32 4.83 34.29 -13.72
C THR A 32 4.04 33.55 -14.79
N THR A 33 4.49 33.65 -16.06
CA THR A 33 3.86 32.88 -17.15
C THR A 33 3.97 31.40 -16.90
N ALA A 34 2.85 30.69 -17.03
CA ALA A 34 2.84 29.24 -16.88
C ALA A 34 3.70 28.58 -17.96
N VAL A 35 4.43 27.54 -17.59
CA VAL A 35 5.24 26.76 -18.53
C VAL A 35 4.31 25.90 -19.39
N ALA A 36 4.53 25.89 -20.71
CA ALA A 36 3.80 25.11 -21.70
C ALA A 36 4.74 24.22 -22.52
N ASP A 37 4.21 23.18 -23.16
CA ASP A 37 4.99 22.17 -23.90
C ASP A 37 5.89 22.76 -24.97
N GLY A 38 5.46 23.83 -25.63
CA GLY A 38 6.22 24.53 -26.68
C GLY A 38 7.31 25.48 -26.16
N ASP A 39 7.38 25.74 -24.84
CA ASP A 39 8.38 26.66 -24.29
C ASP A 39 9.79 26.07 -24.40
N GLY A 40 10.77 26.96 -24.63
CA GLY A 40 12.16 26.59 -24.79
C GLY A 40 12.92 26.54 -23.46
N ILE A 41 13.72 25.52 -23.29
CA ILE A 41 14.69 25.39 -22.18
C ILE A 41 16.09 25.36 -22.78
N LEU A 42 16.96 26.27 -22.30
CA LEU A 42 18.36 26.27 -22.69
C LEU A 42 19.14 25.17 -21.98
N ILE A 43 19.78 24.29 -22.74
CA ILE A 43 20.60 23.21 -22.24
C ILE A 43 22.03 23.25 -22.79
N ASN A 44 23.00 22.74 -22.06
CA ASN A 44 24.34 22.46 -22.57
C ASN A 44 24.36 20.99 -23.06
N ASP A 45 24.31 20.80 -24.37
CA ASP A 45 24.39 19.49 -25.01
C ASP A 45 25.85 19.22 -25.41
N ALA A 46 26.54 18.45 -24.60
CA ALA A 46 27.93 18.02 -24.76
C ALA A 46 28.89 19.20 -25.10
N GLY A 47 28.75 20.31 -24.38
CA GLY A 47 29.56 21.54 -24.59
C GLY A 47 29.02 22.55 -25.60
N THR A 48 27.89 22.23 -26.25
CA THR A 48 27.21 23.15 -27.15
C THR A 48 25.89 23.62 -26.55
N MET A 49 25.66 24.91 -26.45
CA MET A 49 24.37 25.44 -25.98
C MET A 49 23.28 25.21 -27.03
N ARG A 50 22.20 24.58 -26.63
CA ARG A 50 21.04 24.28 -27.48
C ARG A 50 19.73 24.63 -26.77
N MET A 51 18.70 24.87 -27.56
CA MET A 51 17.33 25.00 -27.07
C MET A 51 16.62 23.64 -27.20
N THR A 52 15.97 23.17 -26.15
CA THR A 52 15.03 22.08 -26.21
C THR A 52 13.64 22.53 -25.75
N SER A 53 12.59 21.76 -26.00
CA SER A 53 11.24 22.11 -25.53
C SER A 53 10.95 21.45 -24.17
N VAL A 54 10.00 22.05 -23.45
CA VAL A 54 9.43 21.45 -22.22
C VAL A 54 8.87 20.07 -22.49
N GLU A 55 8.19 19.86 -23.62
CA GLU A 55 7.69 18.54 -24.07
C GLU A 55 8.82 17.50 -24.17
N THR A 56 9.98 17.87 -24.75
CA THR A 56 11.14 16.98 -24.85
C THR A 56 11.68 16.59 -23.48
N VAL A 57 11.77 17.55 -22.55
CA VAL A 57 12.20 17.30 -21.16
C VAL A 57 11.18 16.42 -20.44
N SER A 58 9.88 16.66 -20.61
CA SER A 58 8.81 15.84 -20.06
C SER A 58 8.89 14.39 -20.56
N THR A 59 9.11 14.21 -21.88
CA THR A 59 9.30 12.88 -22.48
C THR A 59 10.53 12.16 -21.92
N TYR A 60 11.65 12.88 -21.78
CA TYR A 60 12.86 12.33 -21.16
C TYR A 60 12.59 11.89 -19.72
N MET A 61 11.99 12.76 -18.90
CA MET A 61 11.68 12.47 -17.49
C MET A 61 10.69 11.31 -17.32
N SER A 62 9.76 11.13 -18.26
CA SER A 62 8.81 10.00 -18.22
C SER A 62 9.46 8.65 -18.53
N ALA A 63 10.58 8.65 -19.27
CA ALA A 63 11.36 7.44 -19.61
C ALA A 63 12.44 7.11 -18.55
N GLU A 64 12.81 8.07 -17.71
CA GLU A 64 13.85 7.91 -16.71
C GLU A 64 13.29 7.45 -15.37
N SER A 65 14.11 6.70 -14.62
CA SER A 65 13.82 6.39 -13.23
C SER A 65 13.96 7.64 -12.36
N VAL A 66 12.89 8.44 -12.32
CA VAL A 66 12.86 9.65 -11.48
C VAL A 66 12.73 9.24 -10.02
N GLY A 67 13.77 9.49 -9.25
CA GLY A 67 13.72 9.29 -7.81
C GLY A 67 14.89 8.56 -7.20
N GLY A 68 15.43 7.53 -7.82
CA GLY A 68 16.50 6.74 -7.21
C GLY A 68 16.30 6.57 -5.69
N GLY A 69 17.34 6.52 -4.90
CA GLY A 69 17.27 6.48 -3.44
C GLY A 69 16.96 7.83 -2.74
N ASN A 70 16.63 8.90 -3.49
CA ASN A 70 16.65 10.28 -2.98
C ASN A 70 15.30 11.00 -2.96
N ILE A 71 14.18 10.35 -3.32
CA ILE A 71 12.86 10.94 -3.04
C ILE A 71 12.52 10.67 -1.58
N VAL A 72 12.83 11.65 -0.73
CA VAL A 72 12.57 11.58 0.72
C VAL A 72 11.13 12.00 1.05
N THR A 73 10.55 12.88 0.22
CA THR A 73 9.19 13.39 0.46
C THR A 73 8.46 13.57 -0.87
N THR A 74 7.31 12.95 -0.99
CA THR A 74 6.31 13.26 -2.01
C THR A 74 5.10 13.90 -1.34
N GLY A 75 4.40 14.79 -2.04
CA GLY A 75 3.04 15.18 -1.64
C GLY A 75 2.06 14.02 -1.82
N ALA A 76 0.76 14.26 -1.67
CA ALA A 76 -0.26 13.27 -1.96
C ALA A 76 -0.11 12.74 -3.40
N LEU A 77 -0.11 11.41 -3.55
CA LEU A 77 -0.16 10.75 -4.85
C LEU A 77 -1.64 10.53 -5.19
N ASP A 78 -2.21 11.44 -5.95
CA ASP A 78 -3.66 11.48 -6.23
C ASP A 78 -4.11 10.38 -7.19
N SER A 79 -3.21 9.88 -8.03
CA SER A 79 -3.49 8.80 -8.98
C SER A 79 -2.22 8.04 -9.33
N GLY A 80 -2.38 6.81 -9.71
CA GLY A 80 -1.28 5.92 -10.08
C GLY A 80 -1.51 4.51 -9.55
N SER A 81 -0.58 3.61 -9.83
CA SER A 81 -0.55 2.25 -9.29
C SER A 81 0.82 1.95 -8.71
N ILE A 82 0.82 1.19 -7.62
CA ILE A 82 2.02 0.54 -7.11
C ILE A 82 2.07 -0.83 -7.77
N THR A 83 2.99 -1.01 -8.74
CA THR A 83 3.16 -2.27 -9.46
C THR A 83 4.18 -3.18 -8.77
N SER A 84 4.40 -4.38 -9.30
CA SER A 84 5.39 -5.34 -8.78
C SER A 84 6.80 -4.73 -8.66
N GLY A 85 7.57 -5.17 -7.67
CA GLY A 85 8.93 -4.68 -7.40
C GLY A 85 9.02 -3.70 -6.22
N PHE A 86 7.90 -3.33 -5.63
CA PHE A 86 7.93 -2.69 -4.32
C PHE A 86 8.36 -3.70 -3.26
N GLY A 87 9.27 -3.28 -2.38
CA GLY A 87 9.58 -4.00 -1.16
C GLY A 87 8.45 -3.88 -0.13
N ALA A 88 8.77 -3.90 1.15
CA ALA A 88 7.77 -3.66 2.19
C ALA A 88 7.15 -2.25 2.04
N ILE A 89 5.83 -2.17 2.17
CA ILE A 89 5.11 -0.89 2.31
C ILE A 89 4.84 -0.71 3.80
N ASP A 90 5.65 0.12 4.43
CA ASP A 90 5.49 0.49 5.84
C ASP A 90 4.79 1.86 5.90
N ASN A 91 3.54 1.88 6.34
CA ASN A 91 2.75 3.09 6.54
C ASN A 91 2.74 3.55 8.00
N GLY A 92 3.62 3.00 8.84
CA GLY A 92 3.73 3.32 10.26
C GLY A 92 2.41 3.07 11.01
N THR A 93 1.93 4.07 11.73
CA THR A 93 0.66 4.00 12.50
C THR A 93 -0.57 4.42 11.70
N SER A 94 -0.43 4.68 10.39
CA SER A 94 -1.54 5.10 9.55
C SER A 94 -2.36 3.92 9.04
N ASN A 95 -3.67 4.13 8.86
CA ASN A 95 -4.57 3.10 8.33
C ASN A 95 -4.40 2.92 6.81
N ILE A 96 -4.57 1.69 6.34
CA ILE A 96 -4.81 1.40 4.93
C ILE A 96 -6.32 1.31 4.72
N ARG A 97 -6.88 2.19 3.87
CA ARG A 97 -8.28 2.14 3.47
C ARG A 97 -8.40 1.69 2.01
N SER A 98 -9.07 0.58 1.79
CA SER A 98 -9.27 -0.01 0.47
C SER A 98 -10.68 -0.58 0.35
N ALA A 99 -11.21 -0.70 -0.88
CA ALA A 99 -12.45 -1.43 -1.14
C ALA A 99 -12.25 -2.94 -0.95
N THR A 100 -11.10 -3.46 -1.41
CA THR A 100 -10.72 -4.87 -1.26
C THR A 100 -9.23 -4.96 -0.99
N ILE A 101 -8.83 -5.86 -0.10
CA ILE A 101 -7.43 -6.24 0.13
C ILE A 101 -7.31 -7.73 -0.17
N THR A 102 -6.43 -8.10 -1.10
CA THR A 102 -6.13 -9.49 -1.46
C THR A 102 -4.75 -9.87 -0.92
N ALA A 103 -4.69 -10.90 -0.09
CA ALA A 103 -3.44 -11.51 0.32
C ALA A 103 -3.26 -12.83 -0.44
N GLU A 104 -2.13 -13.02 -1.11
CA GLU A 104 -1.84 -14.25 -1.87
C GLU A 104 -1.46 -15.41 -0.97
N THR A 105 -0.90 -15.15 0.20
CA THR A 105 -0.45 -16.17 1.14
C THR A 105 -1.15 -16.08 2.48
N ALA A 106 -1.01 -14.98 3.21
CA ALA A 106 -1.59 -14.84 4.54
C ALA A 106 -1.71 -13.36 4.96
N PHE A 107 -2.68 -13.08 5.85
CA PHE A 107 -2.65 -11.92 6.73
C PHE A 107 -2.11 -12.39 8.09
N VAL A 108 -0.98 -11.84 8.51
CA VAL A 108 -0.36 -12.20 9.78
C VAL A 108 -0.19 -10.97 10.67
N PRO A 109 -0.45 -11.06 11.99
CA PRO A 109 -0.08 -10.03 12.93
C PRO A 109 1.45 -9.95 13.07
N ASP A 110 1.95 -8.84 13.57
CA ASP A 110 3.38 -8.61 13.83
C ASP A 110 3.92 -9.43 15.01
N ALA A 111 3.04 -9.88 15.89
CA ALA A 111 3.36 -10.73 17.04
C ALA A 111 2.17 -11.63 17.41
N SER A 112 2.44 -12.70 18.18
CA SER A 112 1.40 -13.57 18.76
C SER A 112 0.50 -12.74 19.69
N GLY A 113 -0.81 -12.78 19.44
CA GLY A 113 -1.78 -11.94 20.17
C GLY A 113 -1.70 -10.44 19.84
N GLY A 114 -0.98 -10.06 18.76
CA GLY A 114 -0.71 -8.66 18.42
C GLY A 114 -1.83 -7.92 17.71
N ALA A 115 -2.77 -8.62 17.07
CA ALA A 115 -3.86 -7.98 16.33
C ALA A 115 -5.17 -8.73 16.44
N ASP A 116 -6.26 -7.98 16.51
CA ASP A 116 -7.63 -8.50 16.48
C ASP A 116 -8.20 -8.48 15.06
N LEU A 117 -9.14 -9.35 14.78
CA LEU A 117 -9.99 -9.29 13.60
C LEU A 117 -11.31 -8.59 13.97
N GLY A 118 -11.40 -7.31 13.66
CA GLY A 118 -12.51 -6.43 14.07
C GLY A 118 -12.33 -5.83 15.47
N THR A 119 -13.34 -5.12 15.93
CA THR A 119 -13.42 -4.51 17.28
C THR A 119 -14.84 -4.63 17.82
N THR A 120 -15.07 -4.30 19.08
CA THR A 120 -16.42 -4.26 19.69
C THR A 120 -17.36 -3.22 19.08
N ALA A 121 -16.85 -2.31 18.28
CA ALA A 121 -17.62 -1.25 17.61
C ALA A 121 -17.67 -1.40 16.09
N LEU A 122 -16.78 -2.21 15.52
CA LEU A 122 -16.62 -2.44 14.07
C LEU A 122 -16.43 -3.94 13.83
N GLU A 123 -17.52 -4.66 13.73
CA GLU A 123 -17.57 -6.10 13.58
C GLU A 123 -17.59 -6.50 12.10
N PHE A 124 -17.13 -7.72 11.81
CA PHE A 124 -17.30 -8.33 10.49
C PHE A 124 -18.73 -8.84 10.33
N ASN A 125 -19.34 -8.64 9.16
CA ASN A 125 -20.67 -9.21 8.88
C ASN A 125 -20.59 -10.73 8.71
N ASP A 126 -19.68 -11.20 7.84
CA ASP A 126 -19.54 -12.61 7.50
C ASP A 126 -18.05 -13.00 7.37
N ALA A 127 -17.76 -14.27 7.61
CA ALA A 127 -16.48 -14.89 7.27
C ALA A 127 -16.75 -16.15 6.43
N PHE A 128 -16.13 -16.23 5.25
CA PHE A 128 -16.27 -17.34 4.32
C PHE A 128 -15.00 -18.20 4.33
N PHE A 129 -15.16 -19.45 4.67
CA PHE A 129 -14.10 -20.45 4.66
C PHE A 129 -14.41 -21.54 3.62
N ASN A 130 -13.39 -22.09 3.00
CA ASN A 130 -13.54 -23.17 2.03
C ASN A 130 -13.82 -24.52 2.71
N ASP A 131 -14.15 -25.53 1.89
CA ASP A 131 -14.26 -26.92 2.34
C ASP A 131 -12.92 -27.40 2.91
N GLY A 132 -12.98 -28.11 4.04
CA GLY A 132 -11.79 -28.57 4.76
C GLY A 132 -11.08 -27.47 5.57
N ALA A 133 -11.65 -26.27 5.72
CA ALA A 133 -11.07 -25.22 6.53
C ALA A 133 -10.95 -25.64 8.00
N VAL A 134 -9.87 -25.18 8.65
CA VAL A 134 -9.57 -25.45 10.05
C VAL A 134 -9.33 -24.13 10.78
N ILE A 135 -10.03 -23.93 11.89
CA ILE A 135 -9.73 -22.87 12.85
C ILE A 135 -8.94 -23.50 13.99
N ASN A 136 -7.71 -23.01 14.19
CA ASN A 136 -6.78 -23.50 15.20
C ASN A 136 -6.81 -22.57 16.42
N PHE A 137 -6.78 -23.14 17.61
CA PHE A 137 -6.74 -22.42 18.88
C PHE A 137 -5.52 -22.86 19.70
N GLY A 138 -4.94 -21.92 20.44
CA GLY A 138 -3.76 -22.13 21.27
C GLY A 138 -2.44 -22.00 20.51
N ASP A 139 -1.35 -21.77 21.24
CA ASP A 139 0.00 -21.63 20.67
C ASP A 139 0.50 -22.95 20.06
N ASP A 140 0.05 -24.06 20.59
CA ASP A 140 0.36 -25.42 20.14
C ASP A 140 -0.70 -26.05 19.23
N GLN A 141 -1.79 -25.28 18.92
CA GLN A 141 -2.92 -25.68 18.08
C GLN A 141 -3.56 -27.02 18.52
N ASP A 142 -3.60 -27.29 19.82
CA ASP A 142 -4.12 -28.51 20.37
C ASP A 142 -5.65 -28.67 20.27
N THR A 143 -6.34 -27.52 20.07
CA THR A 143 -7.79 -27.48 19.83
C THR A 143 -8.06 -26.92 18.43
N THR A 144 -8.79 -27.71 17.62
CA THR A 144 -9.17 -27.29 16.26
C THR A 144 -10.65 -27.48 16.00
N LEU A 145 -11.25 -26.57 15.22
CA LEU A 145 -12.58 -26.70 14.66
C LEU A 145 -12.46 -26.88 13.15
N THR A 146 -12.77 -28.06 12.64
CA THR A 146 -12.59 -28.45 11.25
C THR A 146 -13.93 -28.56 10.53
N HIS A 147 -14.08 -27.94 9.37
CA HIS A 147 -15.19 -28.22 8.45
C HIS A 147 -14.90 -29.50 7.67
N THR A 148 -15.85 -30.45 7.71
CA THR A 148 -15.84 -31.63 6.84
C THR A 148 -17.03 -31.56 5.90
N ASP A 149 -16.74 -31.52 4.60
CA ASP A 149 -17.75 -31.38 3.56
C ASP A 149 -18.83 -32.47 3.67
N GLY A 150 -20.10 -32.07 3.56
CA GLY A 150 -21.25 -32.96 3.67
C GLY A 150 -21.52 -33.55 5.08
N THR A 151 -20.66 -33.23 6.08
CA THR A 151 -20.76 -33.80 7.43
C THR A 151 -21.04 -32.73 8.49
N GLY A 152 -20.25 -31.66 8.55
CA GLY A 152 -20.41 -30.57 9.51
C GLY A 152 -19.10 -30.09 10.12
N LEU A 153 -19.17 -29.61 11.37
CA LEU A 153 -18.01 -29.10 12.12
C LEU A 153 -17.55 -30.14 13.13
N THR A 154 -16.26 -30.44 13.16
CA THR A 154 -15.63 -31.37 14.08
C THR A 154 -14.70 -30.63 15.03
N LEU A 155 -14.95 -30.72 16.33
CA LEU A 155 -14.00 -30.42 17.39
C LEU A 155 -13.06 -31.61 17.56
N ASN A 156 -11.75 -31.40 17.44
CA ASN A 156 -10.78 -32.47 17.38
C ASN A 156 -10.61 -33.24 18.73
N SER A 157 -10.11 -34.45 18.63
CA SER A 157 -9.77 -35.31 19.79
C SER A 157 -10.94 -35.49 20.75
N THR A 158 -10.67 -35.45 22.05
CA THR A 158 -11.64 -35.46 23.14
C THR A 158 -11.86 -34.09 23.76
N ASN A 159 -11.64 -33.01 22.96
CA ASN A 159 -11.88 -31.64 23.40
C ASN A 159 -13.37 -31.40 23.66
N LYS A 160 -13.64 -30.47 24.57
CA LYS A 160 -14.99 -30.20 25.06
C LYS A 160 -15.54 -28.93 24.42
N LEU A 161 -16.82 -28.93 24.07
CA LEU A 161 -17.58 -27.70 23.93
C LEU A 161 -18.14 -27.34 25.30
N CYS A 162 -17.55 -26.38 25.99
CA CYS A 162 -17.93 -25.98 27.34
C CYS A 162 -18.94 -24.82 27.32
N PHE A 163 -19.84 -24.82 28.31
CA PHE A 163 -20.82 -23.77 28.54
C PHE A 163 -20.59 -23.20 29.93
N ASN A 164 -20.39 -21.89 30.06
CA ASN A 164 -20.08 -21.18 31.29
C ASN A 164 -18.72 -21.55 31.90
N ASP A 165 -18.46 -22.85 32.22
CA ASP A 165 -17.18 -23.34 32.69
C ASP A 165 -16.89 -24.80 32.22
N ALA A 166 -15.75 -25.36 32.58
CA ALA A 166 -15.29 -26.66 32.11
C ALA A 166 -16.10 -27.86 32.71
N SER A 167 -16.98 -27.65 33.68
CA SER A 167 -17.81 -28.69 34.27
C SER A 167 -19.11 -28.93 33.50
N GLN A 168 -19.52 -27.98 32.67
CA GLN A 168 -20.73 -28.04 31.83
C GLN A 168 -20.30 -28.18 30.37
N PHE A 169 -20.49 -29.35 29.77
CA PHE A 169 -19.91 -29.60 28.45
C PHE A 169 -20.66 -30.65 27.62
N ILE A 170 -20.41 -30.63 26.33
CA ILE A 170 -20.64 -31.74 25.40
C ILE A 170 -19.29 -32.18 24.85
N GLN A 171 -19.05 -33.51 24.83
CA GLN A 171 -17.76 -34.07 24.45
C GLN A 171 -17.92 -35.47 23.83
N GLY A 172 -17.19 -35.73 22.76
CA GLY A 172 -16.93 -37.12 22.32
C GLY A 172 -15.83 -37.73 23.18
N SER A 173 -16.16 -38.40 24.28
CA SER A 173 -15.16 -38.93 25.21
C SER A 173 -14.46 -40.18 24.69
N SER A 174 -15.01 -40.84 23.67
CA SER A 174 -14.39 -41.92 22.89
C SER A 174 -15.05 -41.99 21.50
N ALA A 175 -14.59 -42.93 20.66
CA ALA A 175 -15.16 -43.13 19.33
C ALA A 175 -16.67 -43.56 19.35
N THR A 176 -17.19 -44.00 20.48
CA THR A 176 -18.55 -44.53 20.62
C THR A 176 -19.37 -43.87 21.71
N VAL A 177 -18.81 -42.88 22.43
CA VAL A 177 -19.46 -42.23 23.57
C VAL A 177 -19.54 -40.72 23.37
N LEU A 178 -20.75 -40.19 23.36
CA LEU A 178 -21.03 -38.76 23.52
C LEU A 178 -21.40 -38.52 25.00
N SER A 179 -20.60 -37.69 25.67
CA SER A 179 -20.83 -37.30 27.07
C SER A 179 -21.45 -35.90 27.10
N ILE A 180 -22.48 -35.75 27.94
CA ILE A 180 -23.02 -34.46 28.36
C ILE A 180 -22.80 -34.38 29.88
N GLY A 181 -22.09 -33.34 30.32
CA GLY A 181 -21.71 -33.15 31.72
C GLY A 181 -22.24 -31.87 32.31
N ALA A 182 -22.68 -31.91 33.55
CA ALA A 182 -22.99 -30.78 34.39
C ALA A 182 -22.62 -31.10 35.85
N THR A 183 -22.37 -30.06 36.67
CA THR A 183 -22.02 -30.25 38.08
C THR A 183 -23.21 -30.74 38.91
N ASP A 184 -24.38 -30.22 38.63
CA ASP A 184 -25.60 -30.46 39.40
C ASP A 184 -26.67 -31.20 38.60
N GLU A 185 -27.21 -30.60 37.55
CA GLU A 185 -28.38 -31.11 36.84
C GLU A 185 -28.22 -30.95 35.32
N ILE A 186 -28.70 -31.94 34.58
CA ILE A 186 -28.94 -31.88 33.15
C ILE A 186 -30.45 -31.83 32.96
N ASP A 187 -31.01 -30.64 32.67
CA ASP A 187 -32.43 -30.46 32.40
C ASP A 187 -32.73 -30.69 30.92
N LEU A 188 -33.51 -31.69 30.62
CA LEU A 188 -33.98 -32.05 29.29
C LEU A 188 -35.48 -31.73 29.20
N THR A 189 -35.80 -30.47 28.88
CA THR A 189 -37.20 -30.05 28.70
C THR A 189 -37.70 -30.33 27.28
N ALA A 190 -38.91 -30.88 27.19
CA ALA A 190 -39.62 -31.12 25.91
C ALA A 190 -40.59 -29.99 25.58
#